data_4cc7ad617b726eb463c025e521cf7e33
#
_entry.id   4cc7ad617b726eb463c025e521cf7e33
#
_cell.length_a   1.000
_cell.length_b   1.000
_cell.length_c   1.000
_cell.angle_alpha   90.00
_cell.angle_beta   90.00
_cell.angle_gamma   90.00
#
_symmetry.space_group_name_H-M   'P 1'
#
loop_
_entity.id
_entity.type
_entity.pdbx_description
1 polymer ?
#
loop_
_entity_poly.entity_id
_entity_poly.type
_entity_poly.pdbx_seq_one_letter_code
_entity_poly.pdbx_strand_id
1 'polypeptide(L)'
;MKKQNIMQLTILKTMAVFVGFTFILASPVLAAEKPGAREPGARIGAMQIMTATATFDPVRPEAARVIAAAFQSIGWDVKANPIDYNQNVQKVISEHDYDMWLVMLSGASLRIDPNVFIYKKHYSGEFKKSGWNWEGLSSPEIDQLAVSQQKEMDVQRRKEIVHKAQDLIKKNQSMSVLAYVQMTNAYRSDRIKNVVPMMGEGIGSFWTDVGMEVVQGDGYVRTGITSPLKNLNPVAAKDHLEFLELRMIYDRLFRISPSGKAEPWAAESYKVVDPTTIDITIRQGMKFHDGADVTAEDIKFTLEYHNQWKAPFFVESLRNLESVETTGNYSVRIKLKEPYAPFIPNLLGAIFIIPKHIWQDIPDKVDDVSDPLNYPNEKPVGSGPFRFDYWDRGREMKVSAFKQHFNPPKVDGIIRVVYGSHDAMAAAIEKGECDRTRYILKPSLLVDMQKVKNVVAKGYPNHGFYTLSYNTRRPPLDDPAFRRAVDHLIPRELMIEAILSGFGEPGGSVIAPANEFWHNPAIKPSPEDVAKAKEILEEAGYFWKRGRLHYPKK
;
A
#
# COMPACT_ATOMS: atom_id res chain seq x y z
N MET A 1 17.38 -68.71 8.46
CA MET A 1 17.56 -69.47 9.74
C MET A 1 17.11 -68.61 10.88
N LYS A 2 16.12 -69.15 11.58
CA LYS A 2 15.72 -69.01 13.01
C LYS A 2 15.42 -67.60 13.50
N LYS A 3 14.13 -67.27 13.74
CA LYS A 3 13.20 -67.63 14.83
C LYS A 3 13.33 -66.61 15.99
N GLN A 4 12.24 -65.81 16.22
CA GLN A 4 11.20 -66.04 17.26
C GLN A 4 11.72 -65.78 18.70
N ASN A 5 11.09 -65.05 19.59
CA ASN A 5 9.71 -65.03 20.14
C ASN A 5 9.55 -63.80 21.05
N ILE A 6 8.45 -63.05 21.05
CA ILE A 6 7.26 -63.13 21.88
C ILE A 6 7.54 -63.44 23.38
N MET A 7 7.21 -62.46 24.25
CA MET A 7 6.38 -62.80 25.43
C MET A 7 5.76 -61.55 26.09
N GLN A 8 4.45 -61.53 26.15
CA GLN A 8 3.63 -60.73 27.05
C GLN A 8 3.78 -61.22 28.50
N LEU A 9 3.69 -60.32 29.46
CA LEU A 9 3.05 -60.64 30.71
C LEU A 9 2.41 -59.44 31.38
N THR A 10 1.14 -59.58 31.62
CA THR A 10 0.23 -58.76 32.42
C THR A 10 0.49 -59.01 33.91
N ILE A 11 0.23 -58.03 34.81
CA ILE A 11 -0.61 -58.20 36.02
C ILE A 11 -0.38 -57.08 37.05
N LEU A 12 -1.47 -56.46 37.41
CA LEU A 12 -2.05 -55.94 38.66
C LEU A 12 -1.44 -54.75 39.44
N LYS A 13 -2.28 -53.74 39.48
CA LYS A 13 -2.79 -52.92 40.60
C LYS A 13 -1.98 -52.82 41.89
N THR A 14 -1.64 -51.58 42.26
CA THR A 14 -1.90 -51.07 43.60
C THR A 14 -2.06 -49.52 43.53
N MET A 15 -3.18 -49.03 44.07
CA MET A 15 -3.46 -47.60 44.26
C MET A 15 -2.52 -47.06 45.34
N ALA A 16 -1.84 -45.95 45.01
CA ALA A 16 -1.36 -45.00 46.00
C ALA A 16 -1.70 -43.61 45.51
N VAL A 17 -2.61 -42.96 46.19
CA VAL A 17 -2.96 -41.55 46.03
C VAL A 17 -1.79 -40.72 46.53
N PHE A 18 -1.05 -40.10 45.58
CA PHE A 18 -0.17 -39.00 45.89
C PHE A 18 -0.78 -37.73 45.28
N VAL A 19 -1.32 -36.88 46.14
CA VAL A 19 -1.66 -35.49 45.80
C VAL A 19 -0.35 -34.74 45.62
N GLY A 20 0.14 -34.75 44.39
CA GLY A 20 1.26 -33.92 43.97
C GLY A 20 0.71 -32.55 43.55
N PHE A 21 0.89 -31.55 44.41
CA PHE A 21 0.78 -30.14 43.99
C PHE A 21 1.84 -29.84 42.92
N THR A 22 1.45 -29.92 41.67
CA THR A 22 2.26 -29.38 40.58
C THR A 22 2.15 -27.87 40.63
N PHE A 23 3.13 -27.21 41.23
CA PHE A 23 3.33 -25.78 41.00
C PHE A 23 3.62 -25.58 39.51
N ILE A 24 2.59 -25.23 38.75
CA ILE A 24 2.76 -24.61 37.44
C ILE A 24 3.40 -23.24 37.75
N LEU A 25 4.71 -23.14 37.61
CA LEU A 25 5.39 -21.87 37.46
C LEU A 25 4.81 -21.23 36.19
N ALA A 26 3.74 -20.47 36.35
CA ALA A 26 3.34 -19.49 35.36
C ALA A 26 4.52 -18.54 35.18
N SER A 27 5.23 -18.68 34.08
CA SER A 27 6.13 -17.63 33.64
C SER A 27 5.34 -16.33 33.67
N PRO A 28 5.84 -15.28 34.31
CA PRO A 28 5.17 -13.99 34.24
C PRO A 28 5.13 -13.62 32.76
N VAL A 29 3.96 -13.64 32.16
CA VAL A 29 3.68 -12.85 30.98
C VAL A 29 4.09 -11.45 31.40
N LEU A 30 5.23 -10.98 30.87
CA LEU A 30 5.63 -9.58 31.01
C LEU A 30 4.43 -8.78 30.51
N ALA A 31 3.62 -8.29 31.43
CA ALA A 31 2.65 -7.28 31.15
C ALA A 31 3.42 -6.14 30.51
N ALA A 32 3.09 -5.79 29.27
CA ALA A 32 3.66 -4.63 28.62
C ALA A 32 3.59 -3.48 29.65
N GLU A 33 4.73 -2.92 30.00
CA GLU A 33 4.79 -1.81 30.94
C GLU A 33 3.79 -0.77 30.47
N LYS A 34 2.85 -0.41 31.34
CA LYS A 34 1.95 0.71 31.07
C LYS A 34 2.83 1.90 30.71
N PRO A 35 2.54 2.63 29.62
CA PRO A 35 3.32 3.82 29.24
C PRO A 35 3.53 4.67 30.51
N GLY A 36 4.77 5.04 30.77
CA GLY A 36 5.15 5.75 31.99
C GLY A 36 4.22 6.94 32.22
N ALA A 37 3.67 7.05 33.41
CA ALA A 37 2.78 8.18 33.75
C ALA A 37 3.57 9.49 33.58
N ARG A 38 2.90 10.56 33.09
CA ARG A 38 3.47 11.90 33.14
C ARG A 38 3.76 12.27 34.59
N GLU A 39 5.03 12.32 34.98
CA GLU A 39 5.39 12.87 36.28
C GLU A 39 5.47 14.40 36.16
N PRO A 40 4.60 15.16 36.83
CA PRO A 40 4.59 16.61 36.75
C PRO A 40 5.98 17.22 37.05
N GLY A 41 6.46 18.05 36.15
CA GLY A 41 7.76 18.69 36.27
C GLY A 41 8.99 17.79 36.05
N ALA A 42 8.81 16.51 35.78
CA ALA A 42 9.92 15.62 35.45
C ALA A 42 10.52 15.96 34.08
N ARG A 43 11.78 15.59 33.88
CA ARG A 43 12.43 15.65 32.57
C ARG A 43 11.77 14.63 31.63
N ILE A 44 11.53 15.05 30.38
CA ILE A 44 11.07 14.12 29.35
C ILE A 44 12.18 13.11 29.06
N GLY A 45 11.83 11.83 29.09
CA GLY A 45 12.75 10.71 28.84
C GLY A 45 13.30 10.68 27.42
N ALA A 46 14.33 9.88 27.21
CA ALA A 46 14.88 9.62 25.89
C ALA A 46 13.88 8.80 25.06
N MET A 47 13.77 9.12 23.76
CA MET A 47 12.90 8.43 22.82
C MET A 47 13.63 8.08 21.53
N GLN A 48 13.01 7.21 20.73
CA GLN A 48 13.59 6.71 19.50
C GLN A 48 12.69 6.95 18.29
N ILE A 49 13.31 7.31 17.18
CA ILE A 49 12.68 7.24 15.85
C ILE A 49 13.08 5.90 15.23
N MET A 50 12.21 4.93 15.31
CA MET A 50 12.38 3.63 14.67
C MET A 50 12.22 3.77 13.15
N THR A 51 13.06 3.09 12.38
CA THR A 51 12.99 3.13 10.91
C THR A 51 13.69 1.92 10.29
N ALA A 52 13.49 1.70 8.98
CA ALA A 52 14.20 0.66 8.24
C ALA A 52 15.68 1.01 8.05
N THR A 53 16.52 -0.01 7.80
CA THR A 53 17.93 0.18 7.46
C THR A 53 18.12 0.81 6.08
N ALA A 54 19.27 1.39 5.81
CA ALA A 54 19.61 1.99 4.51
C ALA A 54 19.64 0.98 3.36
N THR A 55 19.85 -0.30 3.64
CA THR A 55 19.79 -1.38 2.64
C THR A 55 18.36 -1.55 2.10
N PHE A 56 17.35 -1.34 2.93
CA PHE A 56 15.94 -1.41 2.53
C PHE A 56 15.47 -0.10 1.87
N ASP A 57 15.76 1.04 2.50
CA ASP A 57 15.40 2.37 2.03
C ASP A 57 16.41 3.40 2.56
N PRO A 58 17.29 3.93 1.72
CA PRO A 58 18.36 4.83 2.16
C PRO A 58 17.86 6.18 2.69
N VAL A 59 16.66 6.59 2.29
CA VAL A 59 16.04 7.86 2.71
C VAL A 59 15.69 7.86 4.19
N ARG A 60 15.14 6.75 4.70
CA ARG A 60 14.54 6.70 6.04
C ARG A 60 15.54 6.90 7.18
N PRO A 61 16.70 6.22 7.24
CA PRO A 61 17.65 6.43 8.33
C PRO A 61 18.23 7.84 8.36
N GLU A 62 18.47 8.41 7.18
CA GLU A 62 19.02 9.75 7.07
C GLU A 62 17.98 10.80 7.50
N ALA A 63 16.73 10.67 7.06
CA ALA A 63 15.64 11.51 7.51
C ALA A 63 15.41 11.41 9.03
N ALA A 64 15.47 10.19 9.59
CA ALA A 64 15.34 9.98 11.04
C ALA A 64 16.46 10.66 11.82
N ARG A 65 17.71 10.62 11.30
CA ARG A 65 18.87 11.27 11.90
C ARG A 65 18.71 12.80 11.92
N VAL A 66 18.30 13.37 10.82
CA VAL A 66 18.07 14.83 10.68
C VAL A 66 16.96 15.30 11.61
N ILE A 67 15.83 14.59 11.67
CA ILE A 67 14.71 14.91 12.56
C ILE A 67 15.11 14.76 14.03
N ALA A 68 15.85 13.69 14.39
CA ALA A 68 16.34 13.50 15.74
C ALA A 68 17.26 14.67 16.19
N ALA A 69 18.13 15.16 15.32
CA ALA A 69 18.97 16.33 15.59
C ALA A 69 18.12 17.60 15.82
N ALA A 70 17.06 17.81 15.01
CA ALA A 70 16.15 18.92 15.20
C ALA A 70 15.42 18.84 16.57
N PHE A 71 14.98 17.68 17.01
CA PHE A 71 14.38 17.48 18.32
C PHE A 71 15.37 17.68 19.47
N GLN A 72 16.62 17.26 19.29
CA GLN A 72 17.68 17.50 20.26
C GLN A 72 17.98 19.00 20.44
N SER A 73 17.79 19.82 19.41
CA SER A 73 18.04 21.28 19.46
C SER A 73 17.17 22.02 20.48
N ILE A 74 16.02 21.44 20.82
CA ILE A 74 15.13 21.97 21.89
C ILE A 74 15.31 21.26 23.23
N GLY A 75 16.35 20.43 23.41
CA GLY A 75 16.64 19.73 24.67
C GLY A 75 15.84 18.43 24.88
N TRP A 76 15.19 17.89 23.86
CA TRP A 76 14.56 16.59 23.88
C TRP A 76 15.52 15.51 23.35
N ASP A 77 15.81 14.49 24.17
CA ASP A 77 16.76 13.41 23.83
C ASP A 77 16.10 12.38 22.91
N VAL A 78 16.33 12.52 21.61
CA VAL A 78 15.78 11.61 20.59
C VAL A 78 16.92 11.03 19.75
N LYS A 79 16.83 9.75 19.41
CA LYS A 79 17.81 9.04 18.58
C LYS A 79 17.14 8.31 17.43
N ALA A 80 17.77 8.29 16.26
CA ALA A 80 17.38 7.42 15.17
C ALA A 80 17.75 5.97 15.50
N ASN A 81 16.85 5.03 15.26
CA ASN A 81 17.04 3.60 15.50
C ASN A 81 16.68 2.80 14.24
N PRO A 82 17.59 2.68 13.26
CA PRO A 82 17.39 1.87 12.07
C PRO A 82 17.53 0.38 12.42
N ILE A 83 16.48 -0.40 12.19
CA ILE A 83 16.45 -1.86 12.35
C ILE A 83 15.88 -2.52 11.11
N ASP A 84 15.95 -3.85 11.02
CA ASP A 84 15.36 -4.61 9.91
C ASP A 84 13.89 -4.26 9.70
N TYR A 85 13.46 -4.21 8.44
CA TYR A 85 12.09 -3.78 8.10
C TYR A 85 11.01 -4.70 8.67
N ASN A 86 11.22 -6.02 8.66
CA ASN A 86 10.25 -6.97 9.21
C ASN A 86 10.18 -6.85 10.74
N GLN A 87 11.30 -6.58 11.40
CA GLN A 87 11.32 -6.27 12.84
C GLN A 87 10.58 -4.97 13.14
N ASN A 88 10.73 -3.93 12.30
CA ASN A 88 9.94 -2.70 12.42
C ASN A 88 8.44 -3.01 12.36
N VAL A 89 8.01 -3.74 11.31
CA VAL A 89 6.61 -4.12 11.11
C VAL A 89 6.07 -4.90 12.32
N GLN A 90 6.85 -5.87 12.82
CA GLN A 90 6.46 -6.66 13.99
C GLN A 90 6.27 -5.77 15.22
N LYS A 91 7.24 -4.93 15.56
CA LYS A 91 7.19 -4.04 16.72
C LYS A 91 6.07 -3.01 16.64
N VAL A 92 5.92 -2.36 15.48
CA VAL A 92 4.95 -1.26 15.32
C VAL A 92 3.53 -1.77 15.11
N ILE A 93 3.32 -2.69 14.15
CA ILE A 93 1.97 -3.08 13.71
C ILE A 93 1.40 -4.22 14.55
N SER A 94 2.24 -5.14 15.05
CA SER A 94 1.76 -6.30 15.80
C SER A 94 1.84 -6.10 17.30
N GLU A 95 2.96 -5.53 17.79
CA GLU A 95 3.23 -5.36 19.22
C GLU A 95 2.86 -3.97 19.74
N HIS A 96 2.78 -2.98 18.85
CA HIS A 96 2.59 -1.56 19.18
C HIS A 96 3.66 -1.03 20.16
N ASP A 97 4.87 -1.61 20.11
CA ASP A 97 6.00 -1.27 20.97
C ASP A 97 7.02 -0.37 20.24
N TYR A 98 6.77 0.91 20.24
CA TYR A 98 7.62 1.93 19.63
C TYR A 98 7.29 3.31 20.22
N ASP A 99 8.17 4.30 20.04
CA ASP A 99 7.90 5.71 20.37
C ASP A 99 7.43 6.46 19.10
N MET A 100 8.30 6.54 18.13
CA MET A 100 8.02 7.14 16.82
C MET A 100 8.49 6.20 15.70
N TRP A 101 7.76 6.20 14.58
CA TRP A 101 8.10 5.39 13.42
C TRP A 101 8.16 6.22 12.14
N LEU A 102 9.34 6.27 11.51
CA LEU A 102 9.50 6.88 10.20
C LEU A 102 9.30 5.84 9.12
N VAL A 103 8.25 6.02 8.33
CA VAL A 103 7.82 5.06 7.31
C VAL A 103 7.37 5.79 6.03
N MET A 104 7.45 5.11 4.89
CA MET A 104 6.83 5.55 3.64
C MET A 104 5.50 4.85 3.44
N LEU A 105 4.44 5.61 3.27
CA LEU A 105 3.15 5.12 2.77
C LEU A 105 3.15 5.26 1.25
N SER A 106 3.21 4.14 0.55
CA SER A 106 3.31 4.13 -0.92
C SER A 106 2.06 4.69 -1.58
N GLY A 107 2.24 5.40 -2.69
CA GLY A 107 1.19 5.99 -3.51
C GLY A 107 0.70 5.08 -4.62
N ALA A 108 0.53 3.79 -4.36
CA ALA A 108 -0.01 2.87 -5.36
C ALA A 108 -1.42 3.29 -5.82
N SER A 109 -1.76 3.07 -7.10
CA SER A 109 -3.07 3.41 -7.68
C SER A 109 -4.27 2.82 -6.92
N LEU A 110 -4.07 1.68 -6.26
CA LEU A 110 -5.07 1.06 -5.38
C LEU A 110 -5.33 1.82 -4.06
N ARG A 111 -4.61 2.91 -3.81
CA ARG A 111 -4.73 3.76 -2.61
C ARG A 111 -5.18 5.17 -2.90
N ILE A 112 -5.67 5.44 -4.13
CA ILE A 112 -6.15 6.77 -4.55
C ILE A 112 -7.44 7.14 -3.83
N ASP A 113 -8.33 6.17 -3.56
CA ASP A 113 -9.55 6.43 -2.79
C ASP A 113 -9.19 6.85 -1.36
N PRO A 114 -9.80 7.91 -0.83
CA PRO A 114 -9.49 8.48 0.49
C PRO A 114 -9.74 7.51 1.65
N ASN A 115 -10.53 6.46 1.45
CA ASN A 115 -10.84 5.46 2.46
C ASN A 115 -9.59 4.86 3.12
N VAL A 116 -8.51 4.71 2.36
CA VAL A 116 -7.25 4.16 2.89
C VAL A 116 -6.65 5.08 3.94
N PHE A 117 -6.58 6.39 3.66
CA PHE A 117 -5.93 7.35 4.56
C PHE A 117 -6.90 7.96 5.59
N ILE A 118 -8.20 7.90 5.38
CA ILE A 118 -9.19 8.39 6.35
C ILE A 118 -9.67 7.26 7.27
N TYR A 119 -10.20 6.17 6.71
CA TYR A 119 -10.74 5.08 7.52
C TYR A 119 -9.65 4.14 8.01
N LYS A 120 -8.95 3.43 7.12
CA LYS A 120 -7.98 2.40 7.54
C LYS A 120 -6.88 2.97 8.43
N LYS A 121 -6.44 4.21 8.15
CA LYS A 121 -5.33 4.83 8.88
C LYS A 121 -5.74 5.51 10.19
N HIS A 122 -6.97 6.07 10.30
CA HIS A 122 -7.33 6.93 11.43
C HIS A 122 -8.59 6.50 12.19
N TYR A 123 -9.37 5.52 11.70
CA TYR A 123 -10.48 4.98 12.48
C TYR A 123 -9.96 4.21 13.69
N SER A 124 -10.52 4.48 14.89
CA SER A 124 -10.03 3.88 16.14
C SER A 124 -10.16 2.35 16.15
N GLY A 125 -11.17 1.77 15.49
CA GLY A 125 -11.33 0.32 15.33
C GLY A 125 -10.25 -0.36 14.49
N GLU A 126 -9.41 0.40 13.79
CA GLU A 126 -8.23 -0.10 13.09
C GLU A 126 -6.97 -0.17 13.98
N PHE A 127 -7.07 0.24 15.25
CA PHE A 127 -6.06 -0.05 16.27
C PHE A 127 -6.21 -1.50 16.75
N LYS A 128 -5.65 -2.40 15.96
CA LYS A 128 -5.67 -3.85 16.17
C LYS A 128 -4.43 -4.48 15.56
N LYS A 129 -4.13 -5.73 15.93
CA LYS A 129 -3.03 -6.49 15.28
C LYS A 129 -3.24 -6.49 13.76
N SER A 130 -2.21 -6.07 13.04
CA SER A 130 -2.22 -5.89 11.58
C SER A 130 -3.15 -4.78 11.06
N GLY A 131 -3.72 -3.95 11.93
CA GLY A 131 -4.46 -2.75 11.55
C GLY A 131 -3.54 -1.59 11.19
N TRP A 132 -4.11 -0.54 10.58
CA TRP A 132 -3.32 0.59 10.07
C TRP A 132 -3.28 1.80 11.01
N ASN A 133 -4.16 1.86 12.02
CA ASN A 133 -4.09 2.89 13.06
C ASN A 133 -3.07 2.49 14.14
N TRP A 134 -1.84 2.23 13.75
CA TRP A 134 -0.78 1.84 14.68
C TRP A 134 -0.40 2.93 15.68
N GLU A 135 -0.70 4.20 15.42
CA GLU A 135 -0.54 5.31 16.35
C GLU A 135 -1.41 5.15 17.61
N GLY A 136 -2.51 4.40 17.50
CA GLY A 136 -3.49 4.26 18.58
C GLY A 136 -4.33 5.53 18.78
N LEU A 137 -4.51 6.31 17.70
CA LEU A 137 -5.40 7.47 17.71
C LEU A 137 -6.83 7.03 18.03
N SER A 138 -7.47 7.72 18.96
CA SER A 138 -8.90 7.57 19.27
C SER A 138 -9.53 8.97 19.33
N SER A 139 -10.43 9.24 18.39
CA SER A 139 -11.20 10.49 18.31
C SER A 139 -12.58 10.18 17.75
N PRO A 140 -13.65 10.34 18.57
CA PRO A 140 -15.02 10.10 18.12
C PRO A 140 -15.42 10.89 16.89
N GLU A 141 -14.93 12.15 16.76
CA GLU A 141 -15.26 12.99 15.60
C GLU A 141 -14.59 12.45 14.32
N ILE A 142 -13.33 12.01 14.39
CA ILE A 142 -12.63 11.40 13.25
C ILE A 142 -13.30 10.08 12.90
N ASP A 143 -13.65 9.27 13.89
CA ASP A 143 -14.33 7.97 13.70
C ASP A 143 -15.66 8.15 12.98
N GLN A 144 -16.47 9.14 13.40
CA GLN A 144 -17.73 9.46 12.75
C GLN A 144 -17.53 9.84 11.28
N LEU A 145 -16.58 10.71 10.98
CA LEU A 145 -16.31 11.14 9.61
C LEU A 145 -15.73 10.00 8.76
N ALA A 146 -14.88 9.16 9.34
CA ALA A 146 -14.30 8.00 8.68
C ALA A 146 -15.37 6.99 8.24
N VAL A 147 -16.36 6.72 9.10
CA VAL A 147 -17.50 5.84 8.77
C VAL A 147 -18.46 6.54 7.80
N SER A 148 -18.76 7.82 8.01
CA SER A 148 -19.72 8.56 7.16
C SER A 148 -19.25 8.65 5.71
N GLN A 149 -17.94 8.89 5.46
CA GLN A 149 -17.41 8.94 4.09
C GLN A 149 -17.49 7.58 3.37
N GLN A 150 -17.45 6.46 4.10
CA GLN A 150 -17.65 5.14 3.47
C GLN A 150 -19.09 4.94 2.98
N LYS A 151 -20.08 5.52 3.66
CA LYS A 151 -21.51 5.34 3.38
C LYS A 151 -22.08 6.39 2.43
N GLU A 152 -21.40 7.51 2.24
CA GLU A 152 -21.86 8.58 1.37
C GLU A 152 -21.59 8.26 -0.10
N MET A 153 -22.66 7.96 -0.84
CA MET A 153 -22.61 7.58 -2.26
C MET A 153 -22.54 8.79 -3.20
N ASP A 154 -22.96 9.98 -2.76
CA ASP A 154 -22.74 11.21 -3.52
C ASP A 154 -21.30 11.67 -3.39
N VAL A 155 -20.59 11.74 -4.49
CA VAL A 155 -19.15 11.99 -4.51
C VAL A 155 -18.78 13.38 -4.02
N GLN A 156 -19.64 14.39 -4.20
CA GLN A 156 -19.36 15.76 -3.73
C GLN A 156 -19.58 15.88 -2.22
N ARG A 157 -20.67 15.33 -1.69
CA ARG A 157 -20.90 15.27 -0.25
C ARG A 157 -19.83 14.43 0.45
N ARG A 158 -19.40 13.31 -0.18
CA ARG A 158 -18.28 12.52 0.32
C ARG A 158 -16.98 13.33 0.39
N LYS A 159 -16.69 14.14 -0.63
CA LYS A 159 -15.54 15.05 -0.65
C LYS A 159 -15.55 16.02 0.53
N GLU A 160 -16.68 16.62 0.85
CA GLU A 160 -16.81 17.54 1.99
C GLU A 160 -16.52 16.84 3.32
N ILE A 161 -17.03 15.60 3.50
CA ILE A 161 -16.73 14.78 4.69
C ILE A 161 -15.23 14.47 4.77
N VAL A 162 -14.62 14.11 3.65
CA VAL A 162 -13.17 13.80 3.55
C VAL A 162 -12.32 15.04 3.86
N HIS A 163 -12.72 16.23 3.41
CA HIS A 163 -12.02 17.48 3.74
C HIS A 163 -12.09 17.79 5.25
N LYS A 164 -13.27 17.66 5.87
CA LYS A 164 -13.44 17.83 7.32
C LYS A 164 -12.59 16.82 8.12
N ALA A 165 -12.53 15.57 7.64
CA ALA A 165 -11.68 14.56 8.28
C ALA A 165 -10.18 14.93 8.20
N GLN A 166 -9.70 15.42 7.06
CA GLN A 166 -8.33 15.89 6.91
C GLN A 166 -8.01 17.05 7.88
N ASP A 167 -8.92 18.01 8.07
CA ASP A 167 -8.74 19.11 9.02
C ASP A 167 -8.57 18.61 10.46
N LEU A 168 -9.43 17.68 10.89
CA LEU A 168 -9.35 17.10 12.24
C LEU A 168 -8.08 16.24 12.42
N ILE A 169 -7.69 15.47 11.41
CA ILE A 169 -6.45 14.69 11.43
C ILE A 169 -5.24 15.60 11.56
N LYS A 170 -5.19 16.70 10.80
CA LYS A 170 -4.12 17.70 10.91
C LYS A 170 -4.09 18.36 12.29
N LYS A 171 -5.25 18.73 12.85
CA LYS A 171 -5.37 19.29 14.20
C LYS A 171 -4.90 18.33 15.29
N ASN A 172 -5.21 17.04 15.15
CA ASN A 172 -4.79 16.00 16.09
C ASN A 172 -3.30 15.67 15.98
N GLN A 173 -2.72 15.72 14.79
CA GLN A 173 -1.31 15.48 14.50
C GLN A 173 -0.82 14.10 15.01
N SER A 174 -1.57 13.02 14.77
CA SER A 174 -1.11 11.65 15.13
C SER A 174 0.11 11.21 14.33
N MET A 175 0.36 11.89 13.22
CA MET A 175 1.54 11.73 12.38
C MET A 175 1.94 13.06 11.75
N SER A 176 3.21 13.24 11.46
CA SER A 176 3.70 14.33 10.60
C SER A 176 3.96 13.80 9.20
N VAL A 177 3.28 14.37 8.19
CA VAL A 177 3.62 14.12 6.79
C VAL A 177 4.89 14.93 6.50
N LEU A 178 5.95 14.23 6.10
CA LEU A 178 7.28 14.81 5.92
C LEU A 178 7.47 15.36 4.51
N ALA A 179 7.30 14.49 3.52
CA ALA A 179 7.44 14.85 2.12
C ALA A 179 6.56 13.94 1.25
N TYR A 180 5.89 14.53 0.26
CA TYR A 180 5.32 13.80 -0.87
C TYR A 180 6.44 13.50 -1.85
N VAL A 181 6.67 12.23 -2.15
CA VAL A 181 7.74 11.82 -3.04
C VAL A 181 7.26 11.72 -4.48
N GLN A 182 8.10 12.10 -5.43
CA GLN A 182 7.80 11.90 -6.84
C GLN A 182 8.13 10.48 -7.29
N MET A 183 7.39 9.97 -8.27
CA MET A 183 7.73 8.73 -8.98
C MET A 183 8.86 9.04 -9.97
N THR A 184 10.08 8.72 -9.57
CA THR A 184 11.28 8.94 -10.39
C THR A 184 11.42 7.82 -11.41
N ASN A 185 11.32 8.17 -12.70
CA ASN A 185 11.34 7.22 -13.80
C ASN A 185 12.23 7.70 -14.93
N ALA A 186 12.71 6.74 -15.75
CA ALA A 186 13.44 7.02 -16.96
C ALA A 186 12.99 6.13 -18.12
N TYR A 187 13.04 6.65 -19.35
CA TYR A 187 12.79 5.89 -20.56
C TYR A 187 13.57 6.46 -21.76
N ARG A 188 13.76 5.63 -22.77
CA ARG A 188 14.40 5.99 -24.03
C ARG A 188 13.38 6.54 -25.04
N SER A 189 13.47 7.82 -25.38
CA SER A 189 12.57 8.48 -26.32
C SER A 189 12.82 8.10 -27.78
N ASP A 190 14.00 7.55 -28.10
CA ASP A 190 14.32 6.98 -29.41
C ASP A 190 13.79 5.55 -29.59
N ARG A 191 13.32 4.90 -28.49
CA ARG A 191 12.77 3.54 -28.49
C ARG A 191 11.26 3.51 -28.35
N ILE A 192 10.70 4.35 -27.48
CA ILE A 192 9.26 4.40 -27.19
C ILE A 192 8.73 5.84 -27.17
N LYS A 193 7.48 5.99 -27.56
CA LYS A 193 6.70 7.24 -27.49
C LYS A 193 5.30 6.99 -26.90
N ASN A 194 4.51 8.05 -26.71
CA ASN A 194 3.15 8.00 -26.16
C ASN A 194 3.09 7.41 -24.75
N VAL A 195 4.05 7.81 -23.93
CA VAL A 195 4.11 7.44 -22.51
C VAL A 195 3.04 8.24 -21.75
N VAL A 196 2.18 7.56 -21.00
CA VAL A 196 1.07 8.15 -20.22
C VAL A 196 1.35 8.00 -18.73
N PRO A 197 1.95 9.01 -18.08
CA PRO A 197 2.20 8.94 -16.65
C PRO A 197 0.89 8.95 -15.86
N MET A 198 0.90 8.28 -14.71
CA MET A 198 -0.20 8.27 -13.78
C MET A 198 0.29 8.56 -12.36
N MET A 199 -0.53 9.23 -11.58
CA MET A 199 -0.28 9.46 -10.17
C MET A 199 -0.02 8.12 -9.43
N GLY A 200 1.10 8.07 -8.68
CA GLY A 200 1.49 6.89 -7.92
C GLY A 200 2.15 5.76 -8.71
N GLU A 201 2.18 5.83 -10.04
CA GLU A 201 2.81 4.83 -10.90
C GLU A 201 3.82 5.42 -11.89
N GLY A 202 3.83 6.74 -12.06
CA GLY A 202 4.66 7.39 -13.07
C GLY A 202 4.42 6.80 -14.46
N ILE A 203 5.49 6.60 -15.24
CA ILE A 203 5.41 5.97 -16.57
C ILE A 203 5.21 4.44 -16.51
N GLY A 204 5.30 3.83 -15.33
CA GLY A 204 4.96 2.42 -15.12
C GLY A 204 3.45 2.16 -15.13
N SER A 205 2.63 3.11 -15.57
CA SER A 205 1.18 3.02 -15.57
C SER A 205 0.65 1.97 -16.53
N PHE A 206 -0.54 1.45 -16.23
CA PHE A 206 -1.28 0.60 -17.17
C PHE A 206 -1.55 1.33 -18.51
N TRP A 207 -1.82 2.63 -18.44
CA TRP A 207 -2.11 3.46 -19.60
C TRP A 207 -0.90 3.63 -20.53
N THR A 208 0.31 3.64 -19.95
CA THR A 208 1.54 3.54 -20.76
C THR A 208 1.66 2.16 -21.39
N ASP A 209 1.41 1.07 -20.63
CA ASP A 209 1.55 -0.29 -21.15
C ASP A 209 0.69 -0.53 -22.39
N VAL A 210 -0.54 0.00 -22.44
CA VAL A 210 -1.46 -0.18 -23.58
C VAL A 210 -1.32 0.91 -24.67
N GLY A 211 -0.87 2.11 -24.29
CA GLY A 211 -0.85 3.28 -25.19
C GLY A 211 0.49 3.57 -25.86
N MET A 212 1.61 3.09 -25.31
CA MET A 212 2.94 3.33 -25.87
C MET A 212 3.12 2.66 -27.23
N GLU A 213 3.97 3.27 -28.05
CA GLU A 213 4.34 2.77 -29.36
C GLU A 213 5.86 2.63 -29.46
N VAL A 214 6.34 1.58 -30.13
CA VAL A 214 7.76 1.41 -30.46
C VAL A 214 8.12 2.33 -31.61
N VAL A 215 9.18 3.13 -31.45
CA VAL A 215 9.73 3.99 -32.48
C VAL A 215 10.68 3.21 -33.37
N GLN A 216 11.53 2.38 -32.77
CA GLN A 216 12.45 1.49 -33.46
C GLN A 216 12.71 0.21 -32.64
N GLY A 217 12.94 -0.92 -33.30
CA GLY A 217 13.26 -2.21 -32.68
C GLY A 217 12.37 -3.36 -33.14
N ASP A 218 12.25 -4.38 -32.29
CA ASP A 218 11.59 -5.65 -32.59
C ASP A 218 10.10 -5.70 -32.19
N GLY A 219 9.49 -4.54 -31.90
CA GLY A 219 8.09 -4.44 -31.46
C GLY A 219 7.89 -4.71 -29.97
N TYR A 220 8.90 -5.22 -29.27
CA TYR A 220 8.86 -5.47 -27.83
C TYR A 220 9.51 -4.35 -27.02
N VAL A 221 8.92 -4.05 -25.86
CA VAL A 221 9.43 -3.05 -24.91
C VAL A 221 10.07 -3.74 -23.72
N ARG A 222 11.37 -3.51 -23.52
CA ARG A 222 12.13 -4.04 -22.38
C ARG A 222 11.97 -3.09 -21.19
N THR A 223 11.33 -3.59 -20.14
CA THR A 223 11.01 -2.80 -18.96
C THR A 223 11.76 -3.33 -17.75
N GLY A 224 12.58 -2.49 -17.14
CA GLY A 224 13.41 -2.85 -15.99
C GLY A 224 12.65 -2.85 -14.67
N ILE A 225 12.91 -3.86 -13.84
CA ILE A 225 12.50 -3.99 -12.45
C ILE A 225 13.69 -4.41 -11.60
N THR A 226 13.67 -4.06 -10.30
CA THR A 226 14.73 -4.45 -9.33
C THR A 226 14.26 -5.46 -8.29
N SER A 227 12.97 -5.80 -8.29
CA SER A 227 12.40 -6.81 -7.40
C SER A 227 11.75 -7.90 -8.24
N PRO A 228 12.11 -9.17 -8.04
CA PRO A 228 11.50 -10.27 -8.79
C PRO A 228 10.04 -10.46 -8.38
N LEU A 229 9.23 -10.83 -9.36
CA LEU A 229 7.85 -11.25 -9.15
C LEU A 229 7.82 -12.56 -8.36
N LYS A 230 6.83 -12.74 -7.48
CA LYS A 230 6.72 -13.92 -6.60
C LYS A 230 5.74 -14.96 -7.13
N ASN A 231 4.57 -14.50 -7.61
CA ASN A 231 3.51 -15.37 -8.14
C ASN A 231 2.66 -14.63 -9.18
N LEU A 232 1.86 -15.41 -9.93
CA LEU A 232 0.90 -14.91 -10.92
C LEU A 232 -0.54 -15.33 -10.57
N ASN A 233 -0.83 -15.62 -9.30
CA ASN A 233 -2.15 -16.00 -8.84
C ASN A 233 -3.00 -14.75 -8.53
N PRO A 234 -4.08 -14.48 -9.30
CA PRO A 234 -4.91 -13.29 -9.11
C PRO A 234 -5.74 -13.33 -7.82
N VAL A 235 -6.00 -14.52 -7.26
CA VAL A 235 -6.79 -14.68 -6.02
C VAL A 235 -5.90 -14.48 -4.78
N ALA A 236 -4.64 -14.91 -4.84
CA ALA A 236 -3.67 -14.81 -3.75
C ALA A 236 -2.88 -13.49 -3.73
N ALA A 237 -2.98 -12.66 -4.78
CA ALA A 237 -2.21 -11.44 -4.94
C ALA A 237 -2.43 -10.45 -3.78
N LYS A 238 -1.32 -9.95 -3.22
CA LYS A 238 -1.31 -8.97 -2.11
C LYS A 238 -0.20 -7.93 -2.24
N ASP A 239 0.79 -8.20 -3.08
CA ASP A 239 1.93 -7.33 -3.33
C ASP A 239 1.64 -6.38 -4.50
N HIS A 240 2.08 -5.12 -4.37
CA HIS A 240 1.88 -4.11 -5.42
C HIS A 240 2.45 -4.56 -6.77
N LEU A 241 3.64 -5.18 -6.79
CA LEU A 241 4.26 -5.66 -8.03
C LEU A 241 3.44 -6.77 -8.70
N GLU A 242 2.83 -7.66 -7.93
CA GLU A 242 1.92 -8.68 -8.45
C GLU A 242 0.72 -8.04 -9.17
N PHE A 243 0.11 -7.02 -8.55
CA PHE A 243 -0.99 -6.27 -9.18
C PHE A 243 -0.59 -5.55 -10.47
N LEU A 244 0.66 -5.05 -10.55
CA LEU A 244 1.16 -4.39 -11.75
C LEU A 244 1.32 -5.35 -12.93
N GLU A 245 1.63 -6.60 -12.69
CA GLU A 245 1.81 -7.61 -13.76
C GLU A 245 0.49 -8.31 -14.09
N LEU A 246 -0.26 -8.73 -13.08
CA LEU A 246 -1.56 -9.39 -13.27
C LEU A 246 -2.56 -8.54 -14.05
N ARG A 247 -2.56 -7.21 -13.86
CA ARG A 247 -3.48 -6.30 -14.57
C ARG A 247 -3.26 -6.22 -16.09
N MET A 248 -2.13 -6.73 -16.58
CA MET A 248 -1.89 -6.85 -18.01
C MET A 248 -2.54 -8.12 -18.58
N ILE A 249 -2.56 -9.19 -17.77
CA ILE A 249 -3.07 -10.50 -18.14
C ILE A 249 -4.58 -10.61 -17.89
N TYR A 250 -5.07 -9.96 -16.81
CA TYR A 250 -6.47 -10.02 -16.40
C TYR A 250 -7.13 -8.66 -16.50
N ASP A 251 -8.32 -8.61 -17.06
CA ASP A 251 -9.15 -7.41 -17.01
C ASP A 251 -9.76 -7.21 -15.63
N ARG A 252 -10.29 -6.00 -15.44
CA ARG A 252 -11.08 -5.56 -14.28
C ARG A 252 -12.35 -4.91 -14.79
N LEU A 253 -13.39 -4.87 -13.97
CA LEU A 253 -14.64 -4.17 -14.37
C LEU A 253 -14.40 -2.68 -14.55
N PHE A 254 -13.62 -2.07 -13.67
CA PHE A 254 -13.21 -0.67 -13.74
C PHE A 254 -11.69 -0.54 -13.74
N ARG A 255 -11.19 0.60 -14.17
CA ARG A 255 -9.79 0.99 -14.01
C ARG A 255 -9.70 2.41 -13.48
N ILE A 256 -8.67 2.67 -12.71
CA ILE A 256 -8.37 4.04 -12.29
C ILE A 256 -7.68 4.74 -13.45
N SER A 257 -8.27 5.85 -13.91
CA SER A 257 -7.71 6.68 -14.98
C SER A 257 -6.47 7.47 -14.51
N PRO A 258 -5.70 8.06 -15.43
CA PRO A 258 -4.57 8.93 -15.07
C PRO A 258 -4.97 10.11 -14.15
N SER A 259 -6.25 10.54 -14.21
CA SER A 259 -6.80 11.58 -13.33
C SER A 259 -7.23 11.08 -11.94
N GLY A 260 -7.08 9.78 -11.64
CA GLY A 260 -7.45 9.18 -10.35
C GLY A 260 -8.91 8.78 -10.21
N LYS A 261 -9.71 8.83 -11.28
CA LYS A 261 -11.14 8.43 -11.27
C LYS A 261 -11.29 6.97 -11.65
N ALA A 262 -12.23 6.27 -11.01
CA ALA A 262 -12.65 4.94 -11.45
C ALA A 262 -13.53 5.08 -12.70
N GLU A 263 -13.09 4.50 -13.80
CA GLU A 263 -13.78 4.53 -15.10
C GLU A 263 -14.14 3.10 -15.55
N PRO A 264 -15.30 2.89 -16.22
CA PRO A 264 -15.65 1.60 -16.79
C PRO A 264 -14.56 1.10 -17.74
N TRP A 265 -14.23 -0.22 -17.63
CA TRP A 265 -13.24 -0.86 -18.49
C TRP A 265 -13.81 -2.11 -19.15
N ALA A 266 -13.81 -3.29 -18.50
CA ALA A 266 -14.59 -4.44 -18.95
C ALA A 266 -16.10 -4.19 -18.78
N ALA A 267 -16.52 -3.40 -17.81
CA ALA A 267 -17.83 -2.79 -17.80
C ALA A 267 -17.99 -1.84 -19.00
N GLU A 268 -19.06 -1.96 -19.74
CA GLU A 268 -19.47 -1.00 -20.76
C GLU A 268 -20.22 0.16 -20.13
N SER A 269 -21.12 -0.18 -19.19
CA SER A 269 -21.90 0.79 -18.42
C SER A 269 -22.24 0.26 -17.04
N TYR A 270 -22.62 1.18 -16.14
CA TYR A 270 -23.14 0.84 -14.82
C TYR A 270 -24.17 1.85 -14.35
N LYS A 271 -25.00 1.43 -13.39
CA LYS A 271 -25.98 2.28 -12.73
C LYS A 271 -26.05 1.93 -11.25
N VAL A 272 -25.84 2.93 -10.40
CA VAL A 272 -26.20 2.84 -8.98
C VAL A 272 -27.72 3.03 -8.89
N VAL A 273 -28.44 1.93 -8.68
CA VAL A 273 -29.91 1.90 -8.66
C VAL A 273 -30.42 2.52 -7.36
N ASP A 274 -29.79 2.13 -6.26
CA ASP A 274 -29.96 2.66 -4.91
C ASP A 274 -28.61 2.55 -4.15
N PRO A 275 -28.49 3.04 -2.92
CA PRO A 275 -27.20 3.03 -2.19
C PRO A 275 -26.57 1.65 -1.99
N THR A 276 -27.32 0.56 -2.16
CA THR A 276 -26.86 -0.82 -1.95
C THR A 276 -26.95 -1.68 -3.21
N THR A 277 -27.47 -1.16 -4.32
CA THR A 277 -27.68 -1.94 -5.55
C THR A 277 -26.98 -1.29 -6.75
N ILE A 278 -26.12 -2.07 -7.42
CA ILE A 278 -25.36 -1.64 -8.59
C ILE A 278 -25.63 -2.60 -9.74
N ASP A 279 -26.16 -2.08 -10.85
CA ASP A 279 -26.30 -2.83 -12.11
C ASP A 279 -25.09 -2.53 -12.99
N ILE A 280 -24.48 -3.58 -13.58
CA ILE A 280 -23.33 -3.47 -14.48
C ILE A 280 -23.62 -4.26 -15.74
N THR A 281 -23.39 -3.64 -16.89
CA THR A 281 -23.35 -4.31 -18.20
C THR A 281 -21.90 -4.40 -18.65
N ILE A 282 -21.41 -5.61 -18.98
CA ILE A 282 -20.06 -5.81 -19.52
C ILE A 282 -20.06 -5.74 -21.03
N ARG A 283 -18.91 -5.44 -21.61
CA ARG A 283 -18.72 -5.39 -23.07
C ARG A 283 -18.99 -6.74 -23.69
N GLN A 284 -19.75 -6.74 -24.78
CA GLN A 284 -20.00 -7.96 -25.54
C GLN A 284 -18.80 -8.32 -26.42
N GLY A 285 -18.61 -9.61 -26.67
CA GLY A 285 -17.55 -10.12 -27.54
C GLY A 285 -16.15 -10.15 -26.91
N MET A 286 -16.02 -9.86 -25.62
CA MET A 286 -14.76 -10.08 -24.90
C MET A 286 -14.41 -11.55 -24.87
N LYS A 287 -13.10 -11.85 -25.00
CA LYS A 287 -12.56 -13.21 -24.98
C LYS A 287 -11.49 -13.36 -23.91
N PHE A 288 -11.41 -14.53 -23.31
CA PHE A 288 -10.23 -15.00 -22.62
C PHE A 288 -9.13 -15.37 -23.62
N HIS A 289 -7.88 -15.46 -23.15
CA HIS A 289 -6.71 -15.77 -24.01
C HIS A 289 -6.77 -17.14 -24.67
N ASP A 290 -7.56 -18.07 -24.15
CA ASP A 290 -7.84 -19.39 -24.71
C ASP A 290 -9.00 -19.42 -25.72
N GLY A 291 -9.66 -18.28 -25.93
CA GLY A 291 -10.74 -18.10 -26.89
C GLY A 291 -12.16 -18.23 -26.31
N ALA A 292 -12.33 -18.63 -25.05
CA ALA A 292 -13.62 -18.68 -24.38
C ALA A 292 -14.23 -17.26 -24.23
N ASP A 293 -15.56 -17.17 -24.25
CA ASP A 293 -16.28 -15.89 -24.05
C ASP A 293 -16.20 -15.44 -22.59
N VAL A 294 -16.06 -14.12 -22.39
CA VAL A 294 -16.25 -13.50 -21.09
C VAL A 294 -17.74 -13.14 -20.94
N THR A 295 -18.37 -13.66 -19.91
CA THR A 295 -19.81 -13.51 -19.67
C THR A 295 -20.11 -12.97 -18.27
N ALA A 296 -21.37 -12.67 -18.00
CA ALA A 296 -21.85 -12.29 -16.68
C ALA A 296 -21.59 -13.37 -15.61
N GLU A 297 -21.57 -14.65 -16.02
CA GLU A 297 -21.25 -15.77 -15.14
C GLU A 297 -19.81 -15.72 -14.61
N ASP A 298 -18.84 -15.23 -15.41
CA ASP A 298 -17.46 -15.05 -14.97
C ASP A 298 -17.34 -13.92 -13.96
N ILE A 299 -18.13 -12.85 -14.12
CA ILE A 299 -18.16 -11.73 -13.16
C ILE A 299 -18.76 -12.19 -11.83
N LYS A 300 -19.90 -12.89 -11.86
CA LYS A 300 -20.52 -13.46 -10.68
C LYS A 300 -19.54 -14.41 -9.98
N PHE A 301 -19.00 -15.37 -10.72
CA PHE A 301 -18.02 -16.32 -10.22
C PHE A 301 -16.81 -15.62 -9.59
N THR A 302 -16.24 -14.62 -10.25
CA THR A 302 -15.09 -13.87 -9.74
C THR A 302 -15.37 -13.31 -8.33
N LEU A 303 -16.49 -12.61 -8.15
CA LEU A 303 -16.82 -11.97 -6.87
C LEU A 303 -17.12 -13.01 -5.77
N GLU A 304 -17.90 -14.04 -6.11
CA GLU A 304 -18.25 -15.11 -5.18
C GLU A 304 -17.02 -15.95 -4.78
N TYR A 305 -16.16 -16.31 -5.74
CA TYR A 305 -14.96 -17.11 -5.52
C TYR A 305 -13.94 -16.38 -4.62
N HIS A 306 -13.66 -15.11 -4.92
CA HIS A 306 -12.77 -14.31 -4.07
C HIS A 306 -13.33 -14.13 -2.65
N ASN A 307 -14.65 -14.02 -2.50
CA ASN A 307 -15.31 -13.93 -1.20
C ASN A 307 -15.28 -15.26 -0.44
N GLN A 308 -15.55 -16.36 -1.11
CA GLN A 308 -15.51 -17.72 -0.55
C GLN A 308 -14.12 -18.06 -0.02
N TRP A 309 -13.09 -17.82 -0.80
CA TRP A 309 -11.71 -18.15 -0.48
C TRP A 309 -10.99 -17.04 0.30
N LYS A 310 -11.71 -15.99 0.69
CA LYS A 310 -11.20 -14.88 1.51
C LYS A 310 -9.90 -14.29 0.94
N ALA A 311 -9.92 -14.00 -0.36
CA ALA A 311 -8.79 -13.43 -1.08
C ALA A 311 -8.16 -12.27 -0.26
N PRO A 312 -6.87 -12.36 0.13
CA PRO A 312 -6.29 -11.55 1.21
C PRO A 312 -6.41 -10.05 1.01
N PHE A 313 -6.29 -9.58 -0.23
CA PHE A 313 -6.38 -8.16 -0.56
C PHE A 313 -7.82 -7.64 -0.51
N PHE A 314 -8.80 -8.48 -0.84
CA PHE A 314 -10.19 -8.09 -1.06
C PHE A 314 -11.14 -8.44 0.09
N VAL A 315 -10.69 -9.21 1.08
CA VAL A 315 -11.54 -9.75 2.16
C VAL A 315 -12.39 -8.69 2.86
N GLU A 316 -11.85 -7.51 3.10
CA GLU A 316 -12.58 -6.43 3.76
C GLU A 316 -13.64 -5.78 2.86
N SER A 317 -13.29 -5.52 1.59
CA SER A 317 -14.23 -4.94 0.63
C SER A 317 -15.35 -5.91 0.26
N LEU A 318 -15.03 -7.21 0.14
CA LEU A 318 -16.00 -8.28 -0.13
C LEU A 318 -16.90 -8.60 1.06
N ARG A 319 -16.51 -8.27 2.29
CA ARG A 319 -17.37 -8.44 3.48
C ARG A 319 -18.73 -7.77 3.32
N ASN A 320 -18.77 -6.66 2.59
CA ASN A 320 -20.00 -5.91 2.33
C ASN A 320 -20.83 -6.46 1.16
N LEU A 321 -20.30 -7.43 0.40
CA LEU A 321 -21.05 -8.10 -0.65
C LEU A 321 -22.17 -8.94 -0.04
N GLU A 322 -23.42 -8.73 -0.48
CA GLU A 322 -24.60 -9.53 -0.14
C GLU A 322 -24.83 -10.62 -1.19
N SER A 323 -25.03 -10.22 -2.44
CA SER A 323 -25.27 -11.15 -3.55
C SER A 323 -24.80 -10.59 -4.89
N VAL A 324 -24.59 -11.50 -5.85
CA VAL A 324 -24.40 -11.19 -7.26
C VAL A 324 -25.35 -12.04 -8.08
N GLU A 325 -26.18 -11.40 -8.88
CA GLU A 325 -27.16 -12.05 -9.75
C GLU A 325 -26.84 -11.75 -11.22
N THR A 326 -26.84 -12.77 -12.08
CA THR A 326 -26.82 -12.56 -13.53
C THR A 326 -28.20 -12.17 -14.01
N THR A 327 -28.32 -11.00 -14.61
CA THR A 327 -29.61 -10.47 -15.15
C THR A 327 -29.71 -10.62 -16.66
N GLY A 328 -28.68 -11.16 -17.29
CA GLY A 328 -28.54 -11.47 -18.70
C GLY A 328 -27.15 -11.99 -19.01
N ASN A 329 -26.85 -12.40 -20.24
CA ASN A 329 -25.55 -12.96 -20.62
C ASN A 329 -24.36 -12.00 -20.35
N TYR A 330 -24.64 -10.71 -20.35
CA TYR A 330 -23.64 -9.64 -20.19
C TYR A 330 -24.02 -8.64 -19.10
N SER A 331 -24.91 -8.99 -18.18
CA SER A 331 -25.40 -8.09 -17.15
C SER A 331 -25.43 -8.75 -15.80
N VAL A 332 -24.96 -8.04 -14.78
CA VAL A 332 -25.00 -8.47 -13.38
C VAL A 332 -25.63 -7.39 -12.52
N ARG A 333 -26.35 -7.82 -11.48
CA ARG A 333 -26.78 -6.99 -10.36
C ARG A 333 -26.01 -7.36 -9.12
N ILE A 334 -25.34 -6.39 -8.53
CA ILE A 334 -24.58 -6.54 -7.28
C ILE A 334 -25.37 -5.89 -6.15
N LYS A 335 -25.61 -6.63 -5.07
CA LYS A 335 -26.22 -6.12 -3.84
C LYS A 335 -25.19 -6.06 -2.72
N LEU A 336 -25.21 -4.96 -1.99
CA LEU A 336 -24.37 -4.72 -0.82
C LEU A 336 -25.23 -4.75 0.46
N LYS A 337 -24.68 -5.21 1.56
CA LYS A 337 -25.35 -5.25 2.88
C LYS A 337 -25.65 -3.86 3.43
N GLU A 338 -24.79 -2.89 3.11
CA GLU A 338 -24.95 -1.48 3.46
C GLU A 338 -24.27 -0.60 2.39
N PRO A 339 -24.59 0.71 2.32
CA PRO A 339 -23.92 1.62 1.40
C PRO A 339 -22.40 1.60 1.60
N TYR A 340 -21.64 1.46 0.52
CA TYR A 340 -20.18 1.40 0.58
C TYR A 340 -19.54 2.06 -0.65
N ALA A 341 -19.32 3.37 -0.57
CA ALA A 341 -18.78 4.17 -1.67
C ALA A 341 -17.42 3.70 -2.21
N PRO A 342 -16.49 3.13 -1.39
CA PRO A 342 -15.24 2.58 -1.90
C PRO A 342 -15.39 1.30 -2.74
N PHE A 343 -16.59 0.71 -2.87
CA PHE A 343 -16.78 -0.57 -3.55
C PHE A 343 -16.33 -0.53 -5.01
N ILE A 344 -16.73 0.50 -5.76
CA ILE A 344 -16.34 0.63 -7.17
C ILE A 344 -14.84 0.89 -7.32
N PRO A 345 -14.23 1.95 -6.72
CA PRO A 345 -12.81 2.23 -6.93
C PRO A 345 -11.87 1.18 -6.32
N ASN A 346 -12.17 0.67 -5.12
CA ASN A 346 -11.23 -0.19 -4.38
C ASN A 346 -11.43 -1.68 -4.63
N LEU A 347 -12.66 -2.13 -4.98
CA LEU A 347 -12.90 -3.53 -5.32
C LEU A 347 -13.02 -3.72 -6.82
N LEU A 348 -14.02 -3.13 -7.47
CA LEU A 348 -14.27 -3.38 -8.90
C LEU A 348 -13.18 -2.80 -9.80
N GLY A 349 -12.46 -1.77 -9.33
CA GLY A 349 -11.27 -1.21 -9.98
C GLY A 349 -9.98 -2.00 -9.73
N ALA A 350 -10.01 -3.02 -8.85
CA ALA A 350 -8.83 -3.76 -8.45
C ALA A 350 -8.93 -5.28 -8.68
N ILE A 351 -10.12 -5.87 -8.52
CA ILE A 351 -10.33 -7.31 -8.64
C ILE A 351 -10.18 -7.79 -10.09
N PHE A 352 -9.47 -8.88 -10.28
CA PHE A 352 -9.21 -9.49 -11.58
C PHE A 352 -10.33 -10.43 -11.99
N ILE A 353 -10.87 -10.26 -13.19
CA ILE A 353 -11.86 -11.18 -13.76
C ILE A 353 -11.17 -12.51 -14.07
N ILE A 354 -11.57 -13.56 -13.39
CA ILE A 354 -11.00 -14.91 -13.57
C ILE A 354 -11.94 -15.80 -14.38
N PRO A 355 -11.43 -16.64 -15.28
CA PRO A 355 -12.24 -17.54 -16.10
C PRO A 355 -12.86 -18.66 -15.24
N LYS A 356 -14.20 -18.68 -15.15
CA LYS A 356 -14.94 -19.69 -14.39
C LYS A 356 -14.58 -21.12 -14.82
N HIS A 357 -14.48 -21.37 -16.13
CA HIS A 357 -14.21 -22.69 -16.68
C HIS A 357 -12.82 -23.27 -16.27
N ILE A 358 -11.90 -22.42 -15.82
CA ILE A 358 -10.59 -22.84 -15.28
C ILE A 358 -10.62 -22.92 -13.76
N TRP A 359 -11.06 -21.84 -13.10
CA TRP A 359 -10.89 -21.67 -11.66
C TRP A 359 -11.88 -22.47 -10.82
N GLN A 360 -13.05 -22.84 -11.35
CA GLN A 360 -14.04 -23.62 -10.61
C GLN A 360 -13.53 -25.01 -10.21
N ASP A 361 -12.60 -25.57 -10.97
CA ASP A 361 -12.08 -26.94 -10.77
C ASP A 361 -10.77 -26.98 -9.97
N ILE A 362 -10.15 -25.82 -9.69
CA ILE A 362 -8.85 -25.77 -9.02
C ILE A 362 -8.85 -26.43 -7.64
N PRO A 363 -9.85 -26.22 -6.74
CA PRO A 363 -9.81 -26.81 -5.41
C PRO A 363 -9.87 -28.34 -5.38
N ASP A 364 -10.41 -28.97 -6.42
CA ASP A 364 -10.78 -30.40 -6.39
C ASP A 364 -10.10 -31.25 -7.47
N LYS A 365 -9.64 -30.66 -8.56
CA LYS A 365 -9.28 -31.42 -9.78
C LYS A 365 -7.94 -31.05 -10.40
N VAL A 366 -7.25 -30.05 -9.89
CA VAL A 366 -6.00 -29.54 -10.50
C VAL A 366 -4.87 -29.63 -9.48
N ASP A 367 -3.84 -30.42 -9.81
CA ASP A 367 -2.55 -30.50 -9.11
C ASP A 367 -2.64 -30.74 -7.58
N ASP A 368 -3.67 -31.47 -7.10
CA ASP A 368 -3.92 -31.71 -5.66
C ASP A 368 -4.02 -30.43 -4.81
N VAL A 369 -4.38 -29.29 -5.40
CA VAL A 369 -4.49 -28.00 -4.71
C VAL A 369 -5.85 -27.90 -4.04
N SER A 370 -5.89 -28.10 -2.72
CA SER A 370 -7.10 -27.95 -1.90
C SER A 370 -7.46 -26.50 -1.56
N ASP A 371 -6.49 -25.57 -1.67
CA ASP A 371 -6.67 -24.14 -1.42
C ASP A 371 -6.17 -23.33 -2.63
N PRO A 372 -7.08 -22.66 -3.36
CA PRO A 372 -6.71 -21.85 -4.52
C PRO A 372 -5.70 -20.74 -4.27
N LEU A 373 -5.54 -20.30 -3.03
CA LEU A 373 -4.51 -19.33 -2.67
C LEU A 373 -3.09 -19.88 -2.85
N ASN A 374 -2.93 -21.19 -2.85
CA ASN A 374 -1.66 -21.88 -3.06
C ASN A 374 -1.46 -22.34 -4.52
N TYR A 375 -2.43 -22.10 -5.41
CA TYR A 375 -2.30 -22.48 -6.81
C TYR A 375 -1.22 -21.63 -7.50
N PRO A 376 -0.18 -22.26 -8.11
CA PRO A 376 0.97 -21.51 -8.64
C PRO A 376 0.63 -20.68 -9.88
N ASN A 377 -0.43 -21.05 -10.62
CA ASN A 377 -0.91 -20.38 -11.84
C ASN A 377 0.24 -20.05 -12.84
N GLU A 378 1.06 -21.05 -13.14
CA GLU A 378 2.28 -20.87 -13.95
C GLU A 378 2.02 -20.47 -15.41
N LYS A 379 0.82 -20.76 -15.91
CA LYS A 379 0.35 -20.38 -17.25
C LYS A 379 -0.97 -19.61 -17.15
N PRO A 380 -0.93 -18.38 -16.68
CA PRO A 380 -2.14 -17.60 -16.43
C PRO A 380 -2.92 -17.34 -17.71
N VAL A 381 -4.22 -17.60 -17.66
CA VAL A 381 -5.20 -17.29 -18.70
C VAL A 381 -6.14 -16.23 -18.15
N GLY A 382 -6.15 -15.06 -18.77
CA GLY A 382 -7.04 -13.95 -18.45
C GLY A 382 -7.70 -13.40 -19.70
N SER A 383 -8.35 -12.26 -19.59
CA SER A 383 -8.98 -11.53 -20.70
C SER A 383 -8.27 -10.20 -21.00
N GLY A 384 -7.17 -9.90 -20.30
CA GLY A 384 -6.47 -8.63 -20.37
C GLY A 384 -5.77 -8.36 -21.70
N PRO A 385 -5.22 -7.13 -21.88
CA PRO A 385 -4.65 -6.70 -23.15
C PRO A 385 -3.37 -7.44 -23.56
N PHE A 386 -2.74 -8.15 -22.63
CA PHE A 386 -1.55 -8.95 -22.93
C PHE A 386 -1.74 -10.39 -22.51
N ARG A 387 -1.29 -11.33 -23.36
CA ARG A 387 -1.24 -12.76 -23.10
C ARG A 387 0.12 -13.14 -22.55
N PHE A 388 0.14 -14.00 -21.54
CA PHE A 388 1.35 -14.58 -20.97
C PHE A 388 2.05 -15.50 -21.97
N ASP A 389 3.37 -15.34 -22.13
CA ASP A 389 4.20 -16.22 -22.96
C ASP A 389 5.06 -17.13 -22.08
N TYR A 390 5.93 -16.58 -21.24
CA TYR A 390 6.77 -17.33 -20.30
C TYR A 390 7.26 -16.48 -19.13
N TRP A 391 7.74 -17.15 -18.10
CA TRP A 391 8.39 -16.56 -16.95
C TRP A 391 9.63 -17.36 -16.53
N ASP A 392 10.82 -16.81 -16.76
CA ASP A 392 12.09 -17.27 -16.23
C ASP A 392 12.31 -16.58 -14.86
N ARG A 393 12.04 -17.34 -13.79
CA ARG A 393 11.98 -16.81 -12.42
C ARG A 393 13.29 -16.14 -12.02
N GLY A 394 13.19 -14.91 -11.53
CA GLY A 394 14.33 -14.09 -11.11
C GLY A 394 15.12 -13.45 -12.26
N ARG A 395 14.79 -13.69 -13.50
CA ARG A 395 15.45 -13.14 -14.68
C ARG A 395 14.54 -12.29 -15.54
N GLU A 396 13.51 -12.87 -16.14
CA GLU A 396 12.59 -12.13 -17.00
C GLU A 396 11.22 -12.79 -17.13
N MET A 397 10.24 -11.99 -17.51
CA MET A 397 8.90 -12.43 -17.89
C MET A 397 8.49 -11.76 -19.19
N LYS A 398 7.88 -12.53 -20.11
CA LYS A 398 7.38 -12.03 -21.37
C LYS A 398 5.87 -12.16 -21.47
N VAL A 399 5.25 -11.09 -22.00
CA VAL A 399 3.85 -11.05 -22.40
C VAL A 399 3.74 -10.49 -23.81
N SER A 400 2.84 -11.05 -24.63
CA SER A 400 2.55 -10.61 -26.00
C SER A 400 1.19 -9.91 -26.06
N ALA A 401 1.05 -8.93 -26.97
CA ALA A 401 -0.20 -8.22 -27.16
C ALA A 401 -1.34 -9.15 -27.57
N PHE A 402 -2.48 -9.08 -26.87
CA PHE A 402 -3.70 -9.77 -27.26
C PHE A 402 -4.48 -8.91 -28.26
N LYS A 403 -4.24 -9.15 -29.55
CA LYS A 403 -4.81 -8.32 -30.63
C LYS A 403 -6.35 -8.38 -30.74
N GLN A 404 -6.99 -9.39 -30.13
CA GLN A 404 -8.46 -9.51 -30.07
C GLN A 404 -9.08 -8.78 -28.87
N HIS A 405 -8.27 -8.18 -28.01
CA HIS A 405 -8.75 -7.37 -26.90
C HIS A 405 -9.53 -6.15 -27.42
N PHE A 406 -10.58 -5.70 -26.71
CA PHE A 406 -11.37 -4.53 -27.11
C PHE A 406 -10.57 -3.20 -27.12
N ASN A 407 -9.41 -3.16 -26.42
CA ASN A 407 -8.42 -2.09 -26.48
C ASN A 407 -7.02 -2.69 -26.66
N PRO A 408 -6.66 -3.16 -27.86
CA PRO A 408 -5.43 -3.90 -28.08
C PRO A 408 -4.20 -2.99 -27.91
N PRO A 409 -3.12 -3.47 -27.28
CA PRO A 409 -1.86 -2.74 -27.19
C PRO A 409 -1.28 -2.41 -28.57
N LYS A 410 -0.58 -1.29 -28.65
CA LYS A 410 0.07 -0.83 -29.88
C LYS A 410 1.46 -1.42 -30.08
N VAL A 411 2.06 -2.00 -29.05
CA VAL A 411 3.31 -2.76 -29.09
C VAL A 411 3.03 -4.24 -29.35
N ASP A 412 4.04 -5.02 -29.77
CA ASP A 412 3.89 -6.48 -29.92
C ASP A 412 3.95 -7.22 -28.58
N GLY A 413 4.59 -6.62 -27.59
CA GLY A 413 4.61 -7.14 -26.23
C GLY A 413 5.59 -6.42 -25.31
N ILE A 414 5.72 -6.95 -24.10
CA ILE A 414 6.57 -6.39 -23.05
C ILE A 414 7.43 -7.51 -22.47
N ILE A 415 8.72 -7.23 -22.30
CA ILE A 415 9.66 -8.10 -21.58
C ILE A 415 10.03 -7.40 -20.28
N ARG A 416 9.71 -8.00 -19.15
CA ARG A 416 10.13 -7.55 -17.82
C ARG A 416 11.49 -8.13 -17.52
N VAL A 417 12.50 -7.30 -17.35
CA VAL A 417 13.87 -7.73 -17.06
C VAL A 417 14.22 -7.39 -15.61
N VAL A 418 14.70 -8.37 -14.86
CA VAL A 418 15.11 -8.18 -13.45
C VAL A 418 16.57 -7.76 -13.40
N TYR A 419 16.84 -6.58 -12.85
CA TYR A 419 18.18 -6.07 -12.60
C TYR A 419 18.53 -6.19 -11.11
N GLY A 420 19.78 -6.53 -10.81
CA GLY A 420 20.24 -6.70 -9.43
C GLY A 420 20.30 -5.40 -8.61
N SER A 421 20.26 -4.23 -9.27
CA SER A 421 20.27 -2.92 -8.61
C SER A 421 19.69 -1.83 -9.50
N HIS A 422 19.36 -0.67 -8.91
CA HIS A 422 18.98 0.53 -9.65
C HIS A 422 20.13 1.03 -10.56
N ASP A 423 21.38 0.90 -10.12
CA ASP A 423 22.56 1.31 -10.89
C ASP A 423 22.72 0.43 -12.15
N ALA A 424 22.52 -0.89 -12.04
CA ALA A 424 22.55 -1.81 -13.17
C ALA A 424 21.42 -1.51 -14.19
N MET A 425 20.22 -1.21 -13.68
CA MET A 425 19.08 -0.84 -14.52
C MET A 425 19.32 0.50 -15.25
N ALA A 426 19.87 1.51 -14.56
CA ALA A 426 20.21 2.79 -15.15
C ALA A 426 21.25 2.61 -16.26
N ALA A 427 22.33 1.86 -16.03
CA ALA A 427 23.35 1.57 -17.03
C ALA A 427 22.77 0.83 -18.25
N ALA A 428 21.81 -0.08 -18.06
CA ALA A 428 21.13 -0.77 -19.15
C ALA A 428 20.27 0.19 -20.01
N ILE A 429 19.60 1.18 -19.39
CA ILE A 429 18.85 2.22 -20.11
C ILE A 429 19.82 3.10 -20.92
N GLU A 430 20.95 3.52 -20.34
CA GLU A 430 21.97 4.31 -21.04
C GLU A 430 22.50 3.60 -22.28
N LYS A 431 22.78 2.30 -22.18
CA LYS A 431 23.25 1.45 -23.30
C LYS A 431 22.16 1.08 -24.32
N GLY A 432 20.87 1.30 -24.01
CA GLY A 432 19.76 0.88 -24.86
C GLY A 432 19.38 -0.62 -24.74
N GLU A 433 19.82 -1.29 -23.70
CA GLU A 433 19.48 -2.66 -23.36
C GLU A 433 18.14 -2.77 -22.60
N CYS A 434 17.70 -1.64 -22.00
CA CYS A 434 16.43 -1.47 -21.32
C CYS A 434 15.75 -0.20 -21.88
N ASP A 435 14.44 -0.27 -22.17
CA ASP A 435 13.72 0.85 -22.79
C ASP A 435 13.11 1.79 -21.78
N ARG A 436 12.71 1.28 -20.59
CA ARG A 436 12.13 2.10 -19.50
C ARG A 436 12.22 1.43 -18.14
N THR A 437 12.08 2.22 -17.08
CA THR A 437 11.82 1.72 -15.72
C THR A 437 10.35 1.35 -15.56
N ARG A 438 10.08 0.32 -14.73
CA ARG A 438 8.71 -0.06 -14.33
C ARG A 438 8.23 0.74 -13.14
N TYR A 439 9.11 0.89 -12.15
CA TYR A 439 8.80 1.51 -10.87
C TYR A 439 9.85 2.59 -10.57
N ILE A 440 9.93 3.02 -9.34
CA ILE A 440 10.83 4.11 -8.91
C ILE A 440 12.30 3.79 -9.22
N LEU A 441 13.02 4.77 -9.73
CA LEU A 441 14.47 4.79 -9.85
C LEU A 441 15.03 5.63 -8.69
N LYS A 442 16.22 5.29 -8.20
CA LYS A 442 16.89 6.07 -7.15
C LYS A 442 17.04 7.54 -7.60
N PRO A 443 16.59 8.54 -6.81
CA PRO A 443 16.59 9.94 -7.22
C PRO A 443 17.96 10.47 -7.70
N SER A 444 19.07 10.10 -7.03
CA SER A 444 20.41 10.52 -7.44
C SER A 444 20.81 10.05 -8.84
N LEU A 445 20.41 8.83 -9.24
CA LEU A 445 20.65 8.32 -10.59
C LEU A 445 19.86 9.09 -11.65
N LEU A 446 18.66 9.57 -11.29
CA LEU A 446 17.81 10.32 -12.21
C LEU A 446 18.49 11.61 -12.67
N VAL A 447 19.19 12.30 -11.77
CA VAL A 447 19.95 13.53 -12.07
C VAL A 447 21.03 13.28 -13.13
N ASP A 448 21.74 12.15 -13.05
CA ASP A 448 22.76 11.81 -14.05
C ASP A 448 22.13 11.37 -15.37
N MET A 449 21.06 10.60 -15.34
CA MET A 449 20.37 10.15 -16.55
C MET A 449 19.71 11.29 -17.34
N GLN A 450 19.40 12.43 -16.72
CA GLN A 450 18.94 13.65 -17.43
C GLN A 450 19.95 14.19 -18.46
N LYS A 451 21.24 13.85 -18.29
CA LYS A 451 22.33 14.26 -19.17
C LYS A 451 22.53 13.31 -20.36
N VAL A 452 21.89 12.12 -20.30
CA VAL A 452 22.07 11.07 -21.32
C VAL A 452 21.20 11.36 -22.53
N LYS A 453 21.81 11.34 -23.72
CA LYS A 453 21.11 11.59 -25.01
C LYS A 453 20.00 10.56 -25.20
N ASN A 454 18.83 11.03 -25.66
CA ASN A 454 17.63 10.22 -25.94
C ASN A 454 17.02 9.53 -24.69
N VAL A 455 17.43 9.91 -23.47
CA VAL A 455 16.81 9.47 -22.24
C VAL A 455 15.97 10.61 -21.67
N VAL A 456 14.71 10.31 -21.38
CA VAL A 456 13.83 11.20 -20.61
C VAL A 456 13.80 10.66 -19.19
N ALA A 457 14.37 11.42 -18.24
CA ALA A 457 14.47 11.06 -16.83
C ALA A 457 13.87 12.19 -15.99
N LYS A 458 12.76 11.92 -15.28
CA LYS A 458 12.10 12.92 -14.42
C LYS A 458 11.22 12.31 -13.34
N GLY A 459 10.86 13.15 -12.36
CA GLY A 459 9.84 12.84 -11.37
C GLY A 459 8.43 13.11 -11.88
N TYR A 460 7.48 12.29 -11.46
CA TYR A 460 6.05 12.42 -11.76
C TYR A 460 5.25 12.51 -10.47
N PRO A 461 4.10 13.21 -10.47
CA PRO A 461 3.26 13.33 -9.28
C PRO A 461 2.93 12.00 -8.63
N ASN A 462 2.97 11.96 -7.30
CA ASN A 462 2.66 10.80 -6.49
C ASN A 462 1.80 11.23 -5.29
N HIS A 463 0.98 10.33 -4.80
CA HIS A 463 0.20 10.55 -3.58
C HIS A 463 0.76 9.78 -2.37
N GLY A 464 1.88 9.07 -2.55
CA GLY A 464 2.66 8.49 -1.46
C GLY A 464 3.51 9.53 -0.74
N PHE A 465 3.82 9.28 0.53
CA PHE A 465 4.57 10.21 1.36
C PHE A 465 5.38 9.51 2.45
N TYR A 466 6.49 10.12 2.84
CA TYR A 466 7.15 9.80 4.08
C TYR A 466 6.43 10.44 5.26
N THR A 467 6.32 9.71 6.34
CA THR A 467 5.65 10.18 7.56
C THR A 467 6.42 9.76 8.82
N LEU A 468 6.34 10.63 9.83
CA LEU A 468 6.73 10.32 11.20
C LEU A 468 5.45 10.06 12.00
N SER A 469 5.18 8.81 12.32
CA SER A 469 4.05 8.35 13.13
C SER A 469 4.40 8.42 14.61
N TYR A 470 3.51 8.95 15.42
CA TYR A 470 3.67 9.08 16.87
C TYR A 470 2.85 8.02 17.60
N ASN A 471 3.43 7.31 18.55
CA ASN A 471 2.66 6.45 19.44
C ASN A 471 1.87 7.31 20.43
N THR A 472 0.61 7.61 20.11
CA THR A 472 -0.23 8.54 20.89
C THR A 472 -0.63 8.00 22.27
N ARG A 473 -0.15 6.82 22.65
CA ARG A 473 -0.36 6.21 23.97
C ARG A 473 0.83 6.42 24.91
N ARG A 474 1.92 7.02 24.41
CA ARG A 474 3.17 7.26 25.16
C ARG A 474 3.38 8.76 25.42
N PRO A 475 3.48 9.21 26.67
CA PRO A 475 3.85 10.59 26.99
C PRO A 475 5.29 10.90 26.49
N PRO A 476 5.55 12.10 25.94
CA PRO A 476 4.64 13.23 25.74
C PRO A 476 3.83 13.15 24.44
N LEU A 477 3.97 12.07 23.65
CA LEU A 477 3.33 11.91 22.35
C LEU A 477 1.80 11.69 22.44
N ASP A 478 1.26 11.46 23.62
CA ASP A 478 -0.17 11.44 23.91
C ASP A 478 -0.81 12.85 23.88
N ASP A 479 0.00 13.91 23.98
CA ASP A 479 -0.44 15.31 23.92
C ASP A 479 -0.47 15.86 22.48
N PRO A 480 -1.64 16.22 21.94
CA PRO A 480 -1.71 16.83 20.61
C PRO A 480 -0.95 18.16 20.49
N ALA A 481 -0.85 18.96 21.57
CA ALA A 481 -0.08 20.20 21.55
C ALA A 481 1.42 19.91 21.37
N PHE A 482 1.94 18.90 22.08
CA PHE A 482 3.32 18.46 21.92
C PHE A 482 3.59 18.01 20.47
N ARG A 483 2.73 17.16 19.89
CA ARG A 483 2.90 16.69 18.51
C ARG A 483 2.85 17.83 17.50
N ARG A 484 1.94 18.82 17.67
CA ARG A 484 1.92 20.00 16.81
C ARG A 484 3.18 20.86 16.93
N ALA A 485 3.70 21.02 18.14
CA ALA A 485 4.93 21.76 18.38
C ALA A 485 6.12 21.11 17.66
N VAL A 486 6.31 19.80 17.82
CA VAL A 486 7.44 19.11 17.18
C VAL A 486 7.32 18.99 15.67
N ASP A 487 6.11 19.12 15.10
CA ASP A 487 5.90 19.20 13.65
C ASP A 487 6.54 20.47 13.05
N HIS A 488 6.65 21.58 13.80
CA HIS A 488 7.37 22.80 13.43
C HIS A 488 8.91 22.67 13.52
N LEU A 489 9.43 21.60 14.06
CA LEU A 489 10.88 21.34 14.11
C LEU A 489 11.38 20.52 12.92
N ILE A 490 10.50 19.99 12.11
CA ILE A 490 10.85 19.07 11.01
C ILE A 490 11.40 19.88 9.83
N PRO A 491 12.69 19.69 9.44
CA PRO A 491 13.32 20.43 8.35
C PRO A 491 12.96 19.83 6.99
N ARG A 492 11.74 20.01 6.56
CA ARG A 492 11.16 19.39 5.34
C ARG A 492 11.92 19.76 4.07
N GLU A 493 12.26 21.04 3.91
CA GLU A 493 12.99 21.53 2.73
C GLU A 493 14.38 20.88 2.64
N LEU A 494 15.12 20.86 3.75
CA LEU A 494 16.44 20.19 3.80
C LEU A 494 16.32 18.71 3.41
N MET A 495 15.28 18.02 3.89
CA MET A 495 15.05 16.62 3.55
C MET A 495 14.80 16.43 2.05
N ILE A 496 14.02 17.32 1.43
CA ILE A 496 13.72 17.25 0.01
C ILE A 496 14.98 17.52 -0.83
N GLU A 497 15.71 18.58 -0.53
CA GLU A 497 16.89 18.96 -1.29
C GLU A 497 18.04 17.97 -1.12
N ALA A 498 18.41 17.66 0.14
CA ALA A 498 19.62 16.88 0.42
C ALA A 498 19.41 15.36 0.32
N ILE A 499 18.20 14.85 0.67
CA ILE A 499 17.96 13.40 0.74
C ILE A 499 17.18 12.91 -0.49
N LEU A 500 16.19 13.70 -0.96
CA LEU A 500 15.37 13.35 -2.13
C LEU A 500 15.88 13.96 -3.43
N SER A 501 17.03 14.68 -3.41
CA SER A 501 17.62 15.32 -4.59
C SER A 501 16.64 16.24 -5.34
N GLY A 502 15.75 16.92 -4.62
CA GLY A 502 14.71 17.80 -5.17
C GLY A 502 13.45 17.07 -5.67
N PHE A 503 13.39 15.74 -5.64
CA PHE A 503 12.23 14.97 -6.13
C PHE A 503 11.17 14.74 -5.05
N GLY A 504 10.63 15.82 -4.49
CA GLY A 504 9.59 15.81 -3.49
C GLY A 504 8.98 17.19 -3.26
N GLU A 505 7.92 17.21 -2.45
CA GLU A 505 7.25 18.43 -1.99
C GLU A 505 7.00 18.33 -0.48
N PRO A 506 7.03 19.46 0.28
CA PRO A 506 6.76 19.43 1.72
C PRO A 506 5.37 18.87 2.03
N GLY A 507 5.30 17.96 3.01
CA GLY A 507 4.07 17.28 3.38
C GLY A 507 3.23 18.03 4.42
N GLY A 508 1.92 18.12 4.18
CA GLY A 508 0.96 18.78 5.09
C GLY A 508 -0.24 17.93 5.44
N SER A 509 -0.91 17.36 4.46
CA SER A 509 -2.10 16.53 4.61
C SER A 509 -1.80 15.05 4.35
N VAL A 510 -2.63 14.17 4.91
CA VAL A 510 -2.59 12.72 4.63
C VAL A 510 -3.10 12.35 3.23
N ILE A 511 -3.69 13.30 2.52
CA ILE A 511 -4.01 13.17 1.09
C ILE A 511 -3.16 14.21 0.35
N ALA A 512 -2.28 13.71 -0.52
CA ALA A 512 -1.31 14.54 -1.24
C ALA A 512 -1.98 15.48 -2.25
N PRO A 513 -1.37 16.65 -2.56
CA PRO A 513 -1.86 17.59 -3.58
C PRO A 513 -2.06 16.96 -4.96
N ALA A 514 -1.23 15.97 -5.31
CA ALA A 514 -1.37 15.21 -6.55
C ALA A 514 -2.74 14.53 -6.71
N ASN A 515 -3.41 14.19 -5.59
CA ASN A 515 -4.77 13.69 -5.57
C ASN A 515 -5.77 14.85 -5.46
N GLU A 516 -5.78 15.70 -6.49
CA GLU A 516 -6.45 17.02 -6.52
C GLU A 516 -7.92 16.98 -6.08
N PHE A 517 -8.64 15.95 -6.48
CA PHE A 517 -10.07 15.85 -6.14
C PHE A 517 -10.30 15.67 -4.64
N TRP A 518 -9.51 14.83 -3.98
CA TRP A 518 -9.70 14.50 -2.56
C TRP A 518 -8.86 15.34 -1.61
N HIS A 519 -7.82 16.00 -2.11
CA HIS A 519 -6.95 16.85 -1.30
C HIS A 519 -7.68 18.09 -0.79
N ASN A 520 -7.50 18.40 0.51
CA ASN A 520 -7.95 19.67 1.09
C ASN A 520 -6.85 20.74 0.92
N PRO A 521 -6.99 21.69 -0.02
CA PRO A 521 -5.95 22.66 -0.33
C PRO A 521 -5.72 23.71 0.77
N ALA A 522 -6.61 23.78 1.77
CA ALA A 522 -6.44 24.66 2.93
C ALA A 522 -5.34 24.15 3.89
N ILE A 523 -5.03 22.83 3.85
CA ILE A 523 -4.03 22.25 4.74
C ILE A 523 -2.64 22.42 4.12
N LYS A 524 -1.80 23.20 4.80
CA LYS A 524 -0.41 23.44 4.41
C LYS A 524 0.56 22.70 5.34
N PRO A 525 1.78 22.39 4.87
CA PRO A 525 2.86 21.93 5.74
C PRO A 525 3.11 22.97 6.85
N SER A 526 3.41 22.50 8.07
CA SER A 526 3.92 23.39 9.10
C SER A 526 5.31 23.89 8.69
N PRO A 527 5.56 25.20 8.67
CA PRO A 527 6.90 25.71 8.40
C PRO A 527 7.87 25.29 9.52
N GLU A 528 9.13 25.13 9.19
CA GLU A 528 10.19 24.96 10.18
C GLU A 528 10.33 26.25 10.98
N ASP A 529 9.95 26.21 12.25
CA ASP A 529 9.96 27.36 13.15
C ASP A 529 10.18 26.92 14.60
N VAL A 530 11.42 27.00 15.05
CA VAL A 530 11.83 26.64 16.41
C VAL A 530 11.19 27.54 17.47
N ALA A 531 10.98 28.83 17.15
CA ALA A 531 10.34 29.78 18.09
C ALA A 531 8.88 29.41 18.28
N LYS A 532 8.16 29.12 17.20
CA LYS A 532 6.76 28.67 17.24
C LYS A 532 6.59 27.34 17.97
N ALA A 533 7.51 26.40 17.74
CA ALA A 533 7.51 25.13 18.46
C ALA A 533 7.64 25.33 19.97
N LYS A 534 8.55 26.22 20.43
CA LYS A 534 8.72 26.54 21.84
C LYS A 534 7.51 27.26 22.42
N GLU A 535 6.94 28.24 21.70
CA GLU A 535 5.71 28.95 22.11
C GLU A 535 4.57 27.95 22.38
N ILE A 536 4.29 27.01 21.44
CA ILE A 536 3.23 25.99 21.61
C ILE A 536 3.51 25.11 22.83
N LEU A 537 4.78 24.72 23.05
CA LEU A 537 5.16 23.91 24.21
C LEU A 537 4.96 24.68 25.52
N GLU A 538 5.34 25.96 25.58
CA GLU A 538 5.19 26.80 26.75
C GLU A 538 3.71 27.03 27.06
N GLU A 539 2.88 27.32 26.07
CA GLU A 539 1.41 27.44 26.22
C GLU A 539 0.78 26.13 26.75
N ALA A 540 1.33 24.98 26.36
CA ALA A 540 0.90 23.68 26.89
C ALA A 540 1.52 23.33 28.25
N GLY A 541 2.31 24.28 28.85
CA GLY A 541 2.90 24.13 30.18
C GLY A 541 4.24 23.40 30.24
N TYR A 542 4.79 22.96 29.11
CA TYR A 542 6.16 22.42 29.06
C TYR A 542 7.18 23.52 29.31
N PHE A 543 8.31 23.17 29.91
CA PHE A 543 9.34 24.15 30.25
C PHE A 543 10.74 23.60 30.16
N TRP A 544 11.72 24.49 30.13
CA TRP A 544 13.15 24.11 30.08
C TRP A 544 13.83 24.32 31.43
N LYS A 545 14.59 23.30 31.85
CA LYS A 545 15.50 23.37 33.00
C LYS A 545 16.86 22.86 32.58
N ARG A 546 17.87 23.70 32.72
CA ARG A 546 19.27 23.40 32.30
C ARG A 546 19.37 22.88 30.85
N GLY A 547 18.61 23.52 29.92
CA GLY A 547 18.60 23.15 28.51
C GLY A 547 17.90 21.83 28.17
N ARG A 548 17.19 21.21 29.12
CA ARG A 548 16.39 20.01 28.93
C ARG A 548 14.90 20.29 29.04
N LEU A 549 14.13 19.64 28.18
CA LEU A 549 12.68 19.77 28.15
C LEU A 549 12.01 18.96 29.26
N HIS A 550 11.04 19.54 29.93
CA HIS A 550 10.31 18.98 31.07
C HIS A 550 8.79 19.00 30.83
N TYR A 551 8.10 18.03 31.43
CA TYR A 551 6.63 18.00 31.48
C TYR A 551 6.06 19.21 32.23
N PRO A 552 4.81 19.60 31.97
CA PRO A 552 4.08 20.57 32.77
C PRO A 552 4.15 20.26 34.27
N LYS A 553 4.16 21.31 35.12
CA LYS A 553 4.20 21.15 36.56
C LYS A 553 2.86 20.78 37.19
N LYS A 554 1.75 20.96 36.45
CA LYS A 554 0.38 20.59 36.86
C LYS A 554 -0.37 20.02 35.66
#